data_bdaae306c76c2d72cf7545990afa1d86
#
_entry.id   bdaae306c76c2d72cf7545990afa1d86
#
_cell.length_a   1.000
_cell.length_b   1.000
_cell.length_c   1.000
_cell.angle_alpha   90.00
_cell.angle_beta   90.00
_cell.angle_gamma   90.00
#
_symmetry.space_group_name_H-M   'P 1'
#
loop_
_entity.id
_entity.type
_entity.pdbx_description
1 polymer ?
#
loop_
_entity_poly.entity_id
_entity_poly.type
_entity_poly.pdbx_seq_one_letter_code
_entity_poly.pdbx_strand_id
1 'polypeptide(L)'
;MASNYDTSLEQWKKKAEKIELNETQKQEIKEAFDLFDVNGSGTIQVKELKIAMEALGFEPKKEEVEQMIAEIDQEGVGMISFENFFAIMSVKMSEQDEKEEILKAFKLFDDDNTGSITLNNIKRVAKELGENLTDNELQEMLSEADFDGDGAINEEEFLRIMKKTTLY
;
A
#
# COMPACT_ATOMS: atom_id res chain seq x y z
N MET A 1 18.48 -17.82 -18.49
CA MET A 1 17.81 -18.58 -17.96
C MET A 1 17.22 -18.27 -16.63
N ALA A 2 16.92 -19.27 -15.99
CA ALA A 2 16.20 -19.17 -14.78
C ALA A 2 16.84 -18.30 -13.76
N SER A 3 18.13 -18.21 -13.80
CA SER A 3 18.85 -17.39 -12.86
C SER A 3 18.45 -15.93 -12.88
N ASN A 4 17.83 -15.54 -13.96
CA ASN A 4 17.42 -14.19 -14.07
C ASN A 4 16.12 -13.93 -13.39
N TYR A 5 15.45 -14.99 -13.00
CA TYR A 5 14.15 -14.81 -12.52
C TYR A 5 14.15 -14.61 -11.05
N ASP A 6 13.89 -13.38 -10.66
CA ASP A 6 13.40 -13.17 -9.33
C ASP A 6 11.97 -13.65 -9.38
N THR A 7 11.66 -14.69 -8.65
CA THR A 7 10.27 -15.06 -8.49
C THR A 7 9.55 -13.91 -7.81
N SER A 8 8.24 -13.85 -7.98
CA SER A 8 7.45 -12.82 -7.32
C SER A 8 7.62 -12.89 -5.81
N LEU A 9 7.75 -14.08 -5.25
CA LEU A 9 8.00 -14.24 -3.81
C LEU A 9 9.33 -13.61 -3.40
N GLU A 10 10.37 -13.78 -4.19
CA GLU A 10 11.66 -13.16 -3.91
C GLU A 10 11.58 -11.65 -3.98
N GLN A 11 10.76 -11.11 -4.86
CA GLN A 11 10.53 -9.67 -4.93
C GLN A 11 9.85 -9.16 -3.65
N TRP A 12 8.89 -9.92 -3.12
CA TRP A 12 8.28 -9.59 -1.84
C TRP A 12 9.33 -9.58 -0.73
N LYS A 13 10.19 -10.60 -0.71
CA LYS A 13 11.25 -10.69 0.31
C LYS A 13 12.25 -9.54 0.21
N LYS A 14 12.62 -9.14 -1.01
CA LYS A 14 13.54 -8.02 -1.21
C LYS A 14 12.94 -6.70 -0.72
N LYS A 15 11.67 -6.49 -0.99
CA LYS A 15 10.98 -5.30 -0.49
C LYS A 15 10.92 -5.32 1.03
N ALA A 16 10.64 -6.48 1.60
CA ALA A 16 10.54 -6.63 3.06
C ALA A 16 11.87 -6.33 3.77
N GLU A 17 13.00 -6.64 3.14
CA GLU A 17 14.31 -6.37 3.72
C GLU A 17 14.55 -4.89 4.00
N LYS A 18 13.90 -4.02 3.25
CA LYS A 18 14.04 -2.57 3.39
C LYS A 18 13.07 -1.97 4.38
N ILE A 19 12.19 -2.79 4.93
CA ILE A 19 11.11 -2.32 5.80
C ILE A 19 11.46 -2.62 7.25
N GLU A 20 11.33 -1.61 8.11
CA GLU A 20 11.49 -1.79 9.54
C GLU A 20 10.12 -1.67 10.18
N LEU A 21 9.65 -2.77 10.77
CA LEU A 21 8.41 -2.76 11.52
C LEU A 21 8.72 -2.52 12.98
N ASN A 22 7.78 -1.89 13.70
CA ASN A 22 7.91 -1.79 15.15
C ASN A 22 7.55 -3.15 15.79
N GLU A 23 7.82 -3.28 17.07
CA GLU A 23 7.60 -4.55 17.78
C GLU A 23 6.11 -4.94 17.81
N THR A 24 5.23 -3.94 17.90
CA THR A 24 3.78 -4.19 17.88
C THR A 24 3.35 -4.81 16.56
N GLN A 25 3.84 -4.27 15.45
CA GLN A 25 3.51 -4.79 14.11
C GLN A 25 4.02 -6.21 13.93
N LYS A 26 5.25 -6.48 14.38
CA LYS A 26 5.82 -7.82 14.30
C LYS A 26 5.01 -8.82 15.10
N GLN A 27 4.58 -8.41 16.29
CA GLN A 27 3.77 -9.25 17.16
C GLN A 27 2.40 -9.54 16.55
N GLU A 28 1.78 -8.53 15.96
CA GLU A 28 0.50 -8.69 15.28
C GLU A 28 0.56 -9.71 14.16
N ILE A 29 1.63 -9.66 13.36
CA ILE A 29 1.82 -10.61 12.27
C ILE A 29 1.96 -12.03 12.83
N LYS A 30 2.75 -12.19 13.89
CA LYS A 30 2.95 -13.48 14.53
C LYS A 30 1.65 -14.04 15.06
N GLU A 31 0.87 -13.21 15.74
CA GLU A 31 -0.42 -13.63 16.30
C GLU A 31 -1.41 -14.03 15.22
N ALA A 32 -1.46 -13.29 14.12
CA ALA A 32 -2.34 -13.64 13.01
C ALA A 32 -1.94 -14.98 12.39
N PHE A 33 -0.64 -15.21 12.23
CA PHE A 33 -0.16 -16.49 11.69
C PHE A 33 -0.52 -17.65 12.65
N ASP A 34 -0.31 -17.45 13.93
CA ASP A 34 -0.56 -18.48 14.92
C ASP A 34 -2.03 -18.88 15.03
N LEU A 35 -2.95 -18.00 14.69
CA LEU A 35 -4.37 -18.33 14.65
C LEU A 35 -4.67 -19.47 13.67
N PHE A 36 -3.88 -19.56 12.60
CA PHE A 36 -4.11 -20.54 11.54
C PHE A 36 -3.12 -21.69 11.56
N ASP A 37 -1.99 -21.53 12.25
CA ASP A 37 -1.01 -22.60 12.40
C ASP A 37 -1.30 -23.39 13.68
N VAL A 38 -2.45 -24.01 13.71
CA VAL A 38 -2.96 -24.66 14.93
C VAL A 38 -2.14 -25.85 15.39
N ASN A 39 -1.42 -26.50 14.49
CA ASN A 39 -0.57 -27.65 14.83
C ASN A 39 0.90 -27.28 15.02
N GLY A 40 1.24 -25.99 14.97
CA GLY A 40 2.61 -25.55 15.18
C GLY A 40 3.60 -25.98 14.12
N SER A 41 3.11 -26.26 12.92
CA SER A 41 3.96 -26.76 11.83
C SER A 41 4.87 -25.69 11.22
N GLY A 42 4.59 -24.41 11.47
CA GLY A 42 5.32 -23.31 10.86
C GLY A 42 4.79 -22.94 9.47
N THR A 43 3.64 -23.50 9.09
CA THR A 43 3.02 -23.18 7.80
C THR A 43 1.51 -23.04 7.98
N ILE A 44 0.89 -22.25 7.09
CA ILE A 44 -0.56 -22.14 6.99
C ILE A 44 -0.95 -22.37 5.54
N GLN A 45 -2.22 -22.66 5.30
CA GLN A 45 -2.70 -22.89 3.94
C GLN A 45 -2.86 -21.55 3.22
N VAL A 46 -2.53 -21.52 1.93
CA VAL A 46 -2.66 -20.27 1.14
C VAL A 46 -4.10 -19.78 1.10
N LYS A 47 -5.08 -20.70 1.18
CA LYS A 47 -6.50 -20.32 1.19
C LYS A 47 -6.88 -19.53 2.44
N GLU A 48 -6.06 -19.58 3.49
CA GLU A 48 -6.30 -18.84 4.71
C GLU A 48 -5.70 -17.43 4.70
N LEU A 49 -4.97 -17.09 3.63
CA LEU A 49 -4.29 -15.80 3.53
C LEU A 49 -5.24 -14.62 3.67
N LYS A 50 -6.38 -14.67 3.00
CA LYS A 50 -7.36 -13.59 3.06
C LYS A 50 -7.83 -13.34 4.48
N ILE A 51 -8.18 -14.41 5.19
CA ILE A 51 -8.69 -14.31 6.55
C ILE A 51 -7.60 -13.81 7.50
N ALA A 52 -6.36 -14.26 7.29
CA ALA A 52 -5.23 -13.80 8.08
C ALA A 52 -4.99 -12.30 7.87
N MET A 53 -5.13 -11.82 6.65
CA MET A 53 -5.02 -10.39 6.37
C MET A 53 -6.15 -9.61 7.04
N GLU A 54 -7.36 -10.15 7.03
CA GLU A 54 -8.48 -9.52 7.70
C GLU A 54 -8.25 -9.44 9.21
N ALA A 55 -7.63 -10.46 9.78
CA ALA A 55 -7.27 -10.47 11.20
C ALA A 55 -6.25 -9.36 11.52
N LEU A 56 -5.47 -8.93 10.55
CA LEU A 56 -4.51 -7.83 10.70
C LEU A 56 -5.12 -6.46 10.41
N GLY A 57 -6.41 -6.42 10.09
CA GLY A 57 -7.10 -5.16 9.83
C GLY A 57 -7.14 -4.74 8.37
N PHE A 58 -6.63 -5.57 7.47
CA PHE A 58 -6.72 -5.27 6.03
C PHE A 58 -8.10 -5.64 5.50
N GLU A 59 -8.47 -5.02 4.39
CA GLU A 59 -9.71 -5.34 3.70
C GLU A 59 -9.38 -5.71 2.26
N PRO A 60 -8.71 -6.85 2.04
CA PRO A 60 -8.27 -7.21 0.69
C PRO A 60 -9.45 -7.65 -0.16
N LYS A 61 -9.39 -7.28 -1.44
CA LYS A 61 -10.36 -7.75 -2.40
C LYS A 61 -10.01 -9.17 -2.80
N LYS A 62 -11.02 -9.96 -3.17
CA LYS A 62 -10.82 -11.35 -3.57
C LYS A 62 -9.79 -11.46 -4.68
N GLU A 63 -9.89 -10.60 -5.70
CA GLU A 63 -9.00 -10.61 -6.85
C GLU A 63 -7.56 -10.28 -6.45
N GLU A 64 -7.39 -9.38 -5.51
CA GLU A 64 -6.08 -9.01 -4.99
C GLU A 64 -5.42 -10.20 -4.31
N VAL A 65 -6.17 -10.90 -3.46
CA VAL A 65 -5.65 -12.08 -2.75
C VAL A 65 -5.31 -13.18 -3.73
N GLU A 66 -6.17 -13.42 -4.72
CA GLU A 66 -5.90 -14.42 -5.74
C GLU A 66 -4.62 -14.12 -6.51
N GLN A 67 -4.41 -12.84 -6.84
CA GLN A 67 -3.20 -12.40 -7.49
C GLN A 67 -1.97 -12.66 -6.62
N MET A 68 -2.07 -12.33 -5.34
CA MET A 68 -0.97 -12.54 -4.40
C MET A 68 -0.63 -14.03 -4.29
N ILE A 69 -1.64 -14.89 -4.19
CA ILE A 69 -1.43 -16.33 -4.09
C ILE A 69 -0.74 -16.86 -5.36
N ALA A 70 -1.17 -16.37 -6.52
CA ALA A 70 -0.54 -16.77 -7.78
C ALA A 70 0.94 -16.38 -7.81
N GLU A 71 1.29 -15.25 -7.21
CA GLU A 71 2.68 -14.80 -7.16
C GLU A 71 3.53 -15.57 -6.16
N ILE A 72 2.97 -15.87 -4.98
CA ILE A 72 3.76 -16.46 -3.90
C ILE A 72 3.75 -17.97 -3.90
N ASP A 73 2.79 -18.60 -4.55
CA ASP A 73 2.66 -20.05 -4.62
C ASP A 73 2.60 -20.53 -6.07
N GLN A 74 3.61 -20.14 -6.84
CA GLN A 74 3.67 -20.47 -8.27
C GLN A 74 3.70 -21.98 -8.53
N GLU A 75 4.25 -22.74 -7.59
CA GLU A 75 4.33 -24.19 -7.74
C GLU A 75 3.08 -24.93 -7.27
N GLY A 76 2.11 -24.22 -6.72
CA GLY A 76 0.86 -24.82 -6.28
C GLY A 76 0.99 -25.72 -5.07
N VAL A 77 1.94 -25.46 -4.20
CA VAL A 77 2.15 -26.25 -2.98
C VAL A 77 0.99 -26.12 -2.01
N GLY A 78 0.34 -24.95 -2.00
CA GLY A 78 -0.82 -24.70 -1.15
C GLY A 78 -0.52 -24.29 0.26
N MET A 79 0.75 -24.08 0.61
CA MET A 79 1.17 -23.72 1.96
C MET A 79 2.09 -22.50 1.95
N ILE A 80 2.05 -21.72 3.02
CA ILE A 80 2.92 -20.55 3.22
C ILE A 80 3.65 -20.71 4.54
N SER A 81 4.97 -20.55 4.52
CA SER A 81 5.76 -20.57 5.75
C SER A 81 5.60 -19.25 6.51
N PHE A 82 5.94 -19.25 7.78
CA PHE A 82 5.92 -18.03 8.58
C PHE A 82 6.86 -16.97 7.98
N GLU A 83 8.04 -17.38 7.56
CA GLU A 83 9.01 -16.45 6.97
C GLU A 83 8.42 -15.73 5.76
N ASN A 84 7.77 -16.47 4.87
CA ASN A 84 7.15 -15.86 3.68
C ASN A 84 5.94 -15.01 4.05
N PHE A 85 5.12 -15.47 4.98
CA PHE A 85 3.97 -14.72 5.46
C PHE A 85 4.43 -13.40 6.09
N PHE A 86 5.47 -13.46 6.92
CA PHE A 86 6.02 -12.27 7.58
C PHE A 86 6.50 -11.25 6.55
N ALA A 87 7.24 -11.71 5.53
CA ALA A 87 7.73 -10.82 4.47
C ALA A 87 6.59 -10.14 3.74
N ILE A 88 5.57 -10.91 3.36
CA ILE A 88 4.42 -10.37 2.62
C ILE A 88 3.65 -9.37 3.47
N MET A 89 3.39 -9.71 4.72
CA MET A 89 2.63 -8.82 5.60
C MET A 89 3.42 -7.57 5.95
N SER A 90 4.75 -7.67 6.04
CA SER A 90 5.60 -6.49 6.26
C SER A 90 5.43 -5.47 5.13
N VAL A 91 5.44 -5.95 3.89
CA VAL A 91 5.24 -5.10 2.73
C VAL A 91 3.84 -4.48 2.76
N LYS A 92 2.82 -5.31 3.04
CA LYS A 92 1.44 -4.82 3.07
C LYS A 92 1.22 -3.78 4.18
N MET A 93 1.81 -3.98 5.34
CA MET A 93 1.72 -3.00 6.43
C MET A 93 2.40 -1.69 6.07
N SER A 94 3.56 -1.77 5.43
CA SER A 94 4.28 -0.58 4.99
C SER A 94 3.47 0.20 3.96
N GLU A 95 2.86 -0.50 3.01
CA GLU A 95 1.99 0.13 2.01
C GLU A 95 0.78 0.79 2.66
N GLN A 96 0.20 0.14 3.66
CA GLN A 96 -0.94 0.70 4.38
C GLN A 96 -0.56 1.95 5.15
N ASP A 97 0.59 1.94 5.81
CA ASP A 97 1.10 3.10 6.55
C ASP A 97 1.34 4.28 5.59
N GLU A 98 1.94 4.02 4.43
CA GLU A 98 2.15 5.05 3.42
C GLU A 98 0.82 5.63 2.94
N LYS A 99 -0.15 4.76 2.70
CA LYS A 99 -1.48 5.18 2.27
C LYS A 99 -2.12 6.09 3.30
N GLU A 100 -2.03 5.72 4.58
CA GLU A 100 -2.60 6.52 5.67
C GLU A 100 -1.94 7.89 5.76
N GLU A 101 -0.61 7.95 5.60
CA GLU A 101 0.11 9.22 5.60
C GLU A 101 -0.32 10.11 4.43
N ILE A 102 -0.47 9.51 3.25
CA ILE A 102 -0.91 10.24 2.06
C ILE A 102 -2.33 10.78 2.25
N LEU A 103 -3.22 9.98 2.85
CA LEU A 103 -4.59 10.41 3.09
C LEU A 103 -4.66 11.51 4.16
N LYS A 104 -3.76 11.52 5.13
CA LYS A 104 -3.66 12.63 6.07
C LYS A 104 -3.28 13.92 5.34
N ALA A 105 -2.33 13.83 4.43
CA ALA A 105 -1.94 14.98 3.60
C ALA A 105 -3.12 15.44 2.74
N PHE A 106 -3.88 14.51 2.19
CA PHE A 106 -5.06 14.84 1.39
C PHE A 106 -6.04 15.70 2.20
N LYS A 107 -6.28 15.33 3.45
CA LYS A 107 -7.20 16.07 4.31
C LYS A 107 -6.71 17.48 4.62
N LEU A 108 -5.40 17.66 4.68
CA LEU A 108 -4.84 19.00 4.88
C LEU A 108 -5.11 19.91 3.68
N PHE A 109 -5.09 19.34 2.48
CA PHE A 109 -5.42 20.09 1.27
C PHE A 109 -6.93 20.33 1.14
N ASP A 110 -7.72 19.31 1.46
CA ASP A 110 -9.18 19.35 1.33
C ASP A 110 -9.80 19.92 2.62
N ASP A 111 -9.48 21.16 2.92
CA ASP A 111 -9.89 21.79 4.18
C ASP A 111 -11.41 22.04 4.27
N ASP A 112 -12.11 22.04 3.16
CA ASP A 112 -13.55 22.19 3.13
C ASP A 112 -14.31 20.86 3.09
N ASN A 113 -13.58 19.75 3.20
CA ASN A 113 -14.15 18.39 3.26
C ASN A 113 -15.09 18.04 2.11
N THR A 114 -14.74 18.47 0.91
CA THR A 114 -15.56 18.15 -0.27
C THR A 114 -15.25 16.77 -0.83
N GLY A 115 -14.12 16.18 -0.43
CA GLY A 115 -13.65 14.92 -0.99
C GLY A 115 -12.79 15.11 -2.23
N SER A 116 -12.51 16.35 -2.60
CA SER A 116 -11.70 16.68 -3.77
C SER A 116 -10.84 17.91 -3.50
N ILE A 117 -9.63 17.88 -4.03
CA ILE A 117 -8.70 19.01 -3.94
C ILE A 117 -8.90 19.86 -5.20
N THR A 118 -9.26 21.12 -5.00
CA THR A 118 -9.44 22.08 -6.08
C THR A 118 -8.20 22.95 -6.24
N LEU A 119 -8.17 23.74 -7.30
CA LEU A 119 -7.08 24.69 -7.52
C LEU A 119 -6.95 25.66 -6.32
N ASN A 120 -8.08 26.09 -5.77
CA ASN A 120 -8.07 26.99 -4.60
C ASN A 120 -7.44 26.32 -3.37
N ASN A 121 -7.71 25.03 -3.16
CA ASN A 121 -7.08 24.28 -2.08
C ASN A 121 -5.56 24.24 -2.26
N ILE A 122 -5.11 23.97 -3.47
CA ILE A 122 -3.67 23.91 -3.77
C ILE A 122 -3.02 25.28 -3.58
N LYS A 123 -3.68 26.34 -4.04
CA LYS A 123 -3.19 27.71 -3.87
C LYS A 123 -2.99 28.06 -2.41
N ARG A 124 -3.98 27.71 -1.59
CA ARG A 124 -3.90 28.01 -0.15
C ARG A 124 -2.71 27.30 0.51
N VAL A 125 -2.54 26.02 0.21
CA VAL A 125 -1.46 25.25 0.82
C VAL A 125 -0.10 25.75 0.32
N ALA A 126 0.04 26.04 -0.98
CA ALA A 126 1.28 26.58 -1.53
C ALA A 126 1.65 27.90 -0.84
N LYS A 127 0.65 28.75 -0.62
CA LYS A 127 0.87 30.02 0.04
C LYS A 127 1.31 29.85 1.48
N GLU A 128 0.69 28.92 2.21
CA GLU A 128 1.06 28.62 3.60
C GLU A 128 2.47 28.08 3.72
N LEU A 129 2.94 27.36 2.68
CA LEU A 129 4.28 26.80 2.65
C LEU A 129 5.33 27.81 2.13
N GLY A 130 4.90 29.02 1.77
CA GLY A 130 5.78 30.04 1.26
C GLY A 130 6.24 29.82 -0.17
N GLU A 131 5.54 28.96 -0.91
CA GLU A 131 5.85 28.69 -2.30
C GLU A 131 5.23 29.75 -3.20
N ASN A 132 6.04 30.30 -4.10
CA ASN A 132 5.58 31.34 -5.04
C ASN A 132 5.30 30.72 -6.40
N LEU A 133 4.23 29.93 -6.47
CA LEU A 133 3.84 29.29 -7.73
C LEU A 133 2.80 30.14 -8.45
N THR A 134 2.91 30.20 -9.77
CA THR A 134 1.93 30.93 -10.59
C THR A 134 0.67 30.08 -10.75
N ASP A 135 -0.42 30.73 -11.12
CA ASP A 135 -1.67 30.01 -11.38
C ASP A 135 -1.49 28.96 -12.49
N ASN A 136 -0.70 29.29 -13.52
CA ASN A 136 -0.44 28.34 -14.59
C ASN A 136 0.32 27.11 -14.11
N GLU A 137 1.31 27.31 -13.24
CA GLU A 137 2.07 26.18 -12.67
C GLU A 137 1.18 25.29 -11.82
N LEU A 138 0.32 25.90 -11.01
CA LEU A 138 -0.63 25.15 -10.16
C LEU A 138 -1.65 24.42 -11.01
N GLN A 139 -2.12 25.04 -12.09
CA GLN A 139 -3.08 24.41 -13.00
C GLN A 139 -2.45 23.21 -13.72
N GLU A 140 -1.18 23.31 -14.09
CA GLU A 140 -0.47 22.18 -14.69
C GLU A 140 -0.34 21.02 -13.73
N MET A 141 -0.04 21.29 -12.45
CA MET A 141 0.05 20.26 -11.44
C MET A 141 -1.30 19.57 -11.27
N LEU A 142 -2.38 20.35 -11.22
CA LEU A 142 -3.72 19.81 -11.10
C LEU A 142 -4.06 18.94 -12.30
N SER A 143 -3.77 19.41 -13.50
CA SER A 143 -4.10 18.70 -14.74
C SER A 143 -3.37 17.36 -14.84
N GLU A 144 -2.14 17.28 -14.37
CA GLU A 144 -1.38 16.04 -14.38
C GLU A 144 -1.98 14.97 -13.48
N ALA A 145 -2.62 15.40 -12.39
CA ALA A 145 -3.21 14.47 -11.42
C ALA A 145 -4.69 14.17 -11.69
N ASP A 146 -5.36 15.05 -12.42
CA ASP A 146 -6.81 14.97 -12.67
C ASP A 146 -7.12 14.00 -13.80
N PHE A 147 -7.09 12.71 -13.51
CA PHE A 147 -7.25 11.67 -14.53
C PHE A 147 -8.67 11.57 -15.08
N ASP A 148 -9.67 11.95 -14.30
CA ASP A 148 -11.05 11.88 -14.76
C ASP A 148 -11.54 13.20 -15.40
N GLY A 149 -10.71 14.23 -15.37
CA GLY A 149 -11.00 15.49 -16.05
C GLY A 149 -12.09 16.33 -15.42
N ASP A 150 -12.38 16.14 -14.14
CA ASP A 150 -13.44 16.91 -13.47
C ASP A 150 -12.97 18.24 -12.88
N GLY A 151 -11.70 18.58 -13.05
CA GLY A 151 -11.15 19.84 -12.56
C GLY A 151 -10.73 19.81 -11.10
N ALA A 152 -10.72 18.65 -10.47
CA ALA A 152 -10.32 18.48 -9.07
C ALA A 152 -9.62 17.14 -8.91
N ILE A 153 -8.89 16.98 -7.79
CA ILE A 153 -8.18 15.74 -7.50
C ILE A 153 -8.90 15.03 -6.36
N ASN A 154 -9.40 13.82 -6.61
CA ASN A 154 -10.01 13.01 -5.55
C ASN A 154 -8.94 12.18 -4.84
N GLU A 155 -9.34 11.43 -3.81
CA GLU A 155 -8.41 10.62 -3.01
C GLU A 155 -7.64 9.62 -3.87
N GLU A 156 -8.32 8.95 -4.78
CA GLU A 156 -7.72 7.94 -5.64
C GLU A 156 -6.64 8.54 -6.54
N GLU A 157 -6.94 9.68 -7.15
CA GLU A 157 -6.00 10.40 -7.99
C GLU A 157 -4.80 10.91 -7.19
N PHE A 158 -5.06 11.40 -5.98
CA PHE A 158 -4.01 11.87 -5.09
C PHE A 158 -3.07 10.74 -4.68
N LEU A 159 -3.64 9.58 -4.33
CA LEU A 159 -2.86 8.39 -4.00
C LEU A 159 -1.98 7.96 -5.17
N ARG A 160 -2.55 7.98 -6.38
CA ARG A 160 -1.82 7.57 -7.57
C ARG A 160 -0.60 8.46 -7.83
N ILE A 161 -0.78 9.76 -7.73
CA ILE A 161 0.30 10.71 -7.93
C ILE A 161 1.38 10.59 -6.85
N MET A 162 0.98 10.50 -5.60
CA MET A 162 1.92 10.42 -4.49
C MET A 162 2.71 9.12 -4.50
N LYS A 163 2.09 8.02 -4.88
CA LYS A 163 2.78 6.75 -5.01
C LYS A 163 3.82 6.79 -6.12
N LYS A 164 3.50 7.44 -7.23
CA LYS A 164 4.45 7.62 -8.33
C LYS A 164 5.67 8.40 -7.88
N THR A 165 5.47 9.39 -7.02
CA THR A 165 6.52 10.27 -6.55
C THR A 165 7.45 9.56 -5.56
N THR A 166 6.96 8.58 -4.82
CA THR A 166 7.73 7.89 -3.78
C THR A 166 8.41 6.61 -4.26
N LEU A 167 8.29 6.27 -5.53
CA LEU A 167 8.79 5.01 -6.07
C LEU A 167 10.23 5.07 -6.56
N TYR A 168 11.10 5.77 -5.90
CA TYR A 168 12.50 5.66 -6.23
C TYR A 168 13.41 5.60 -5.06
#